data_2da0236d6b88a868258688c11b7f64bc
#
_entry.id   2da0236d6b88a868258688c11b7f64bc
#
_cell.length_a   1.000
_cell.length_b   1.000
_cell.length_c   1.000
_cell.angle_alpha   90.00
_cell.angle_beta   90.00
_cell.angle_gamma   90.00
#
_symmetry.space_group_name_H-M   'P 1'
#
loop_
_entity.id
_entity.type
_entity.pdbx_description
1 polymer ?
#
loop_
_entity_poly.entity_id
_entity_poly.type
_entity_poly.pdbx_seq_one_letter_code
_entity_poly.pdbx_strand_id
1 'polypeptide(L)'
;EVAPQSEEAEEVDEEEWFDGDDLVVNGASIDWDAPPCPAPLGVAHIIKMGACDHCLHRVAGRRTKARGAEGGLEIREDAHARDPEIAKFGAPELCPLCEDLFDDVGNIVSRVIESTQGIEHGTIQFGIHLPKDLIQDEDSIRSRHGAPASRPLKAAFADAIQEQLSEHMPDIEFVKEKPDLMILIDGLTLRVDIDVRPVFLYSRYRKLSREIPQTRWPCRACRGRAQGCESCQGTGLQYPDSVQDLIGEPIRAALQAEDTSFHGMGREDIDVRCLGSGRPFVL
;
A
#
# COMPACT_ATOMS: atom_id res chain seq x y z
N GLU A 1 33.73 40.60 -35.59
CA GLU A 1 34.49 39.57 -34.82
C GLU A 1 34.34 39.87 -33.35
N VAL A 2 33.45 39.16 -32.69
CA VAL A 2 33.29 39.14 -31.23
C VAL A 2 33.29 37.64 -30.82
N ALA A 3 34.32 37.28 -30.08
CA ALA A 3 34.49 35.96 -29.56
C ALA A 3 33.43 35.67 -28.44
N PRO A 4 32.93 34.44 -28.32
CA PRO A 4 32.04 34.09 -27.23
C PRO A 4 32.82 33.86 -25.95
N GLN A 5 32.29 34.46 -24.89
CA GLN A 5 32.73 34.25 -23.50
C GLN A 5 32.36 32.82 -23.05
N SER A 6 33.32 32.12 -22.49
CA SER A 6 33.18 30.82 -21.84
C SER A 6 32.39 30.97 -20.55
N GLU A 7 31.23 30.35 -20.44
CA GLU A 7 30.55 30.13 -19.21
C GLU A 7 31.34 29.11 -18.38
N GLU A 8 31.83 29.54 -17.25
CA GLU A 8 32.38 28.67 -16.21
C GLU A 8 31.23 27.84 -15.58
N ALA A 9 31.33 26.55 -15.71
CA ALA A 9 30.44 25.62 -15.02
C ALA A 9 30.77 25.67 -13.51
N GLU A 10 29.80 26.11 -12.70
CA GLU A 10 29.85 25.96 -11.26
C GLU A 10 29.86 24.45 -10.93
N GLU A 11 30.96 23.99 -10.34
CA GLU A 11 31.03 22.67 -9.70
C GLU A 11 30.07 22.68 -8.52
N VAL A 12 29.01 21.85 -8.62
CA VAL A 12 28.10 21.55 -7.52
C VAL A 12 28.85 20.65 -6.56
N ASP A 13 29.10 21.15 -5.34
CA ASP A 13 29.74 20.41 -4.26
C ASP A 13 29.05 19.07 -4.04
N GLU A 14 29.88 18.03 -3.94
CA GLU A 14 29.49 16.67 -3.64
C GLU A 14 28.75 16.64 -2.31
N GLU A 15 27.57 16.02 -2.31
CA GLU A 15 26.72 15.79 -1.16
C GLU A 15 27.54 15.26 0.01
N GLU A 16 27.57 16.01 1.12
CA GLU A 16 27.96 15.51 2.43
C GLU A 16 27.04 14.34 2.77
N TRP A 17 27.56 13.13 2.63
CA TRP A 17 26.93 11.95 3.20
C TRP A 17 26.88 12.12 4.71
N PHE A 18 25.70 12.22 5.26
CA PHE A 18 25.49 12.12 6.70
C PHE A 18 26.04 10.78 7.17
N ASP A 19 27.15 10.81 7.88
CA ASP A 19 27.64 9.69 8.67
C ASP A 19 26.58 9.39 9.74
N GLY A 20 25.95 8.20 9.64
CA GLY A 20 24.77 7.82 10.42
C GLY A 20 25.02 7.50 11.90
N ASP A 21 26.02 8.11 12.53
CA ASP A 21 26.43 7.77 13.91
C ASP A 21 25.94 8.72 15.01
N ASP A 22 25.17 9.77 14.71
CA ASP A 22 24.74 10.76 15.71
C ASP A 22 23.24 11.08 15.72
N LEU A 23 22.37 10.10 15.58
CA LEU A 23 20.98 10.26 16.01
C LEU A 23 20.85 10.00 17.51
N VAL A 24 21.31 10.95 18.29
CA VAL A 24 21.00 11.01 19.73
C VAL A 24 19.57 11.49 19.88
N VAL A 25 18.64 10.58 19.84
CA VAL A 25 17.25 10.84 20.22
C VAL A 25 17.19 10.83 21.74
N ASN A 26 17.25 12.00 22.36
CA ASN A 26 16.95 12.27 23.78
C ASN A 26 17.44 11.22 24.80
N GLY A 27 18.70 10.79 24.71
CA GLY A 27 19.32 9.91 25.68
C GLY A 27 18.90 8.44 25.65
N ALA A 28 18.02 8.05 24.76
CA ALA A 28 17.64 6.65 24.53
C ALA A 28 18.37 6.12 23.29
N SER A 29 19.60 5.65 23.44
CA SER A 29 20.30 4.91 22.40
C SER A 29 20.02 3.42 22.53
N ILE A 30 19.80 2.74 21.40
CA ILE A 30 19.73 1.28 21.37
C ILE A 30 21.12 0.73 21.71
N ASP A 31 21.22 0.03 22.84
CA ASP A 31 22.45 -0.69 23.19
C ASP A 31 22.46 -2.03 22.45
N TRP A 32 23.09 -2.03 21.28
CA TRP A 32 23.24 -3.24 20.46
C TRP A 32 24.15 -4.29 21.06
N ASP A 33 25.01 -3.92 22.02
CA ASP A 33 25.93 -4.82 22.71
C ASP A 33 25.31 -5.48 23.95
N ALA A 34 24.14 -5.01 24.40
CA ALA A 34 23.44 -5.59 25.52
C ALA A 34 23.14 -7.09 25.27
N PRO A 35 23.43 -7.98 26.25
CA PRO A 35 23.17 -9.40 26.08
C PRO A 35 21.68 -9.69 25.90
N PRO A 36 21.30 -10.71 25.10
CA PRO A 36 19.92 -11.11 24.93
C PRO A 36 19.23 -11.36 26.28
N CYS A 37 18.12 -10.69 26.50
CA CYS A 37 17.32 -10.81 27.73
C CYS A 37 15.82 -10.81 27.36
N PRO A 38 15.23 -11.99 27.08
CA PRO A 38 13.82 -12.06 26.68
C PRO A 38 12.86 -11.56 27.77
N ALA A 39 11.73 -11.01 27.36
CA ALA A 39 10.65 -10.65 28.29
C ALA A 39 10.18 -11.89 29.10
N PRO A 40 9.90 -11.76 30.42
CA PRO A 40 9.61 -10.52 31.18
C PRO A 40 10.83 -9.72 31.63
N LEU A 41 12.00 -10.30 31.68
CA LEU A 41 13.19 -9.60 32.17
C LEU A 41 13.65 -8.52 31.19
N GLY A 42 13.46 -8.75 29.87
CA GLY A 42 13.81 -7.82 28.81
C GLY A 42 12.96 -6.56 28.73
N VAL A 43 11.82 -6.48 29.43
CA VAL A 43 10.94 -5.30 29.45
C VAL A 43 11.71 -4.05 29.86
N ALA A 44 12.59 -4.17 30.84
CA ALA A 44 13.44 -3.05 31.27
C ALA A 44 14.31 -2.48 30.16
N HIS A 45 14.91 -3.35 29.33
CA HIS A 45 15.72 -2.94 28.18
C HIS A 45 14.85 -2.24 27.11
N ILE A 46 13.68 -2.77 26.83
CA ILE A 46 12.74 -2.19 25.85
C ILE A 46 12.30 -0.77 26.28
N ILE A 47 12.01 -0.57 27.57
CA ILE A 47 11.68 0.75 28.13
C ILE A 47 12.88 1.70 28.02
N LYS A 48 14.08 1.25 28.38
CA LYS A 48 15.30 2.07 28.30
C LYS A 48 15.66 2.47 26.87
N MET A 49 15.33 1.64 25.90
CA MET A 49 15.48 1.97 24.47
C MET A 49 14.52 3.04 23.98
N GLY A 50 13.53 3.45 24.80
CA GLY A 50 12.55 4.44 24.40
C GLY A 50 11.41 3.89 23.57
N ALA A 51 11.00 2.64 23.76
CA ALA A 51 9.82 2.12 23.08
C ALA A 51 8.54 2.83 23.54
N CYS A 52 7.66 3.21 22.60
CA CYS A 52 6.33 3.71 22.92
C CYS A 52 5.45 2.58 23.51
N ASP A 53 4.29 2.93 24.06
CA ASP A 53 3.44 1.95 24.71
C ASP A 53 2.88 0.90 23.76
N HIS A 54 2.53 1.27 22.53
CA HIS A 54 2.18 0.29 21.48
C HIS A 54 3.28 -0.75 21.26
N CYS A 55 4.51 -0.29 21.09
CA CYS A 55 5.66 -1.16 20.88
C CYS A 55 6.00 -1.99 22.12
N LEU A 56 5.90 -1.41 23.30
CA LEU A 56 6.11 -2.12 24.55
C LEU A 56 5.13 -3.29 24.70
N HIS A 57 3.85 -3.06 24.44
CA HIS A 57 2.81 -4.11 24.49
C HIS A 57 3.09 -5.25 23.50
N ARG A 58 3.33 -4.91 22.21
CA ARG A 58 3.52 -5.94 21.16
C ARG A 58 4.80 -6.76 21.34
N VAL A 59 5.87 -6.15 21.89
CA VAL A 59 7.17 -6.81 22.09
C VAL A 59 7.21 -7.59 23.40
N ALA A 60 6.60 -7.06 24.46
CA ALA A 60 6.52 -7.76 25.75
C ALA A 60 5.56 -8.97 25.74
N GLY A 61 4.75 -9.10 24.70
CA GLY A 61 3.75 -10.16 24.58
C GLY A 61 2.51 -9.91 25.44
N ARG A 62 1.50 -10.75 25.28
CA ARG A 62 0.16 -10.59 25.87
C ARG A 62 0.17 -10.81 27.40
N ARG A 63 0.58 -9.81 28.17
CA ARG A 63 0.64 -9.87 29.62
C ARG A 63 -0.48 -9.09 30.32
N THR A 64 -1.13 -8.19 29.59
CA THR A 64 -2.21 -7.35 30.06
C THR A 64 -3.54 -7.77 29.44
N LYS A 65 -4.65 -7.33 30.02
CA LYS A 65 -5.99 -7.48 29.42
C LYS A 65 -6.25 -6.40 28.39
N ALA A 66 -5.68 -5.23 28.61
CA ALA A 66 -5.70 -4.12 27.66
C ALA A 66 -4.82 -4.40 26.45
N ARG A 67 -5.09 -3.74 25.32
CA ARG A 67 -4.35 -3.90 24.05
C ARG A 67 -3.73 -2.59 23.62
N GLY A 68 -2.87 -2.65 22.63
CA GLY A 68 -2.26 -1.45 22.04
C GLY A 68 -1.51 -0.61 23.06
N ALA A 69 -1.68 0.71 23.00
CA ALA A 69 -1.03 1.66 23.90
C ALA A 69 -1.46 1.46 25.37
N GLU A 70 -2.73 1.21 25.62
CA GLU A 70 -3.26 1.02 26.97
C GLU A 70 -2.60 -0.17 27.67
N GLY A 71 -2.44 -1.31 26.97
CA GLY A 71 -1.72 -2.46 27.49
C GLY A 71 -0.22 -2.21 27.68
N GLY A 72 0.38 -1.36 26.86
CA GLY A 72 1.78 -0.96 27.02
C GLY A 72 2.00 -0.05 28.22
N LEU A 73 1.05 0.88 28.45
CA LEU A 73 1.07 1.75 29.63
C LEU A 73 1.00 0.92 30.91
N GLU A 74 0.09 -0.05 31.02
CA GLU A 74 0.02 -0.96 32.19
C GLU A 74 1.36 -1.68 32.43
N ILE A 75 2.04 -2.15 31.34
CA ILE A 75 3.35 -2.82 31.45
C ILE A 75 4.40 -1.85 31.94
N ARG A 76 4.40 -0.60 31.45
CA ARG A 76 5.36 0.44 31.83
C ARG A 76 5.17 0.82 33.31
N GLU A 77 3.95 1.06 33.74
CA GLU A 77 3.63 1.40 35.14
C GLU A 77 4.04 0.28 36.11
N ASP A 78 3.78 -0.97 35.74
CA ASP A 78 4.18 -2.14 36.54
C ASP A 78 5.73 -2.28 36.61
N ALA A 79 6.43 -1.99 35.53
CA ALA A 79 7.88 -1.98 35.52
C ALA A 79 8.46 -0.84 36.37
N HIS A 80 7.90 0.36 36.27
CA HIS A 80 8.28 1.52 37.10
C HIS A 80 8.04 1.28 38.60
N ALA A 81 6.95 0.61 38.95
CA ALA A 81 6.66 0.27 40.36
C ALA A 81 7.66 -0.74 40.94
N ARG A 82 8.23 -1.61 40.10
CA ARG A 82 9.21 -2.63 40.53
C ARG A 82 10.64 -2.13 40.59
N ASP A 83 11.02 -1.20 39.72
CA ASP A 83 12.38 -0.69 39.62
C ASP A 83 12.41 0.83 39.43
N PRO A 84 12.77 1.60 40.49
CA PRO A 84 12.84 3.05 40.43
C PRO A 84 13.86 3.59 39.42
N GLU A 85 14.86 2.82 39.04
CA GLU A 85 15.82 3.23 38.00
C GLU A 85 15.17 3.21 36.60
N ILE A 86 14.22 2.29 36.37
CA ILE A 86 13.46 2.25 35.13
C ILE A 86 12.42 3.39 35.09
N ALA A 87 11.92 3.81 36.25
CA ALA A 87 10.96 4.91 36.35
C ALA A 87 11.48 6.26 35.84
N LYS A 88 12.81 6.40 35.66
CA LYS A 88 13.42 7.58 35.05
C LYS A 88 13.21 7.67 33.54
N PHE A 89 12.81 6.56 32.88
CA PHE A 89 12.61 6.49 31.44
C PHE A 89 11.11 6.59 31.12
N GLY A 90 10.69 7.77 30.66
CA GLY A 90 9.31 8.03 30.21
C GLY A 90 9.06 7.50 28.79
N ALA A 91 7.91 7.91 28.22
CA ALA A 91 7.66 7.74 26.80
C ALA A 91 8.66 8.58 25.99
N PRO A 92 9.18 8.07 24.88
CA PRO A 92 10.12 8.80 24.04
C PRO A 92 9.44 9.92 23.27
N GLU A 93 10.22 10.87 22.75
CA GLU A 93 9.71 11.82 21.74
C GLU A 93 9.51 11.15 20.38
N LEU A 94 10.35 10.14 20.06
CA LEU A 94 10.23 9.30 18.87
C LEU A 94 10.54 7.86 19.25
N CYS A 95 9.65 6.95 18.92
CA CYS A 95 9.83 5.52 19.21
C CYS A 95 10.80 4.88 18.21
N PRO A 96 11.96 4.36 18.63
CA PRO A 96 12.92 3.74 17.71
C PRO A 96 12.44 2.41 17.11
N LEU A 97 11.32 1.86 17.57
CA LEU A 97 10.76 0.60 17.09
C LEU A 97 9.64 0.77 16.08
N CYS A 98 9.09 1.96 15.91
CA CYS A 98 7.99 2.20 14.96
C CYS A 98 7.99 3.61 14.37
N GLU A 99 8.93 4.50 14.79
CA GLU A 99 8.96 5.90 14.32
C GLU A 99 7.59 6.58 14.44
N ASP A 100 6.90 6.32 15.56
CA ASP A 100 5.56 6.80 15.93
C ASP A 100 4.43 6.47 14.92
N LEU A 101 4.65 5.46 14.08
CA LEU A 101 3.70 5.02 13.05
C LEU A 101 2.30 4.73 13.58
N PHE A 102 2.17 4.32 14.85
CA PHE A 102 0.86 4.05 15.46
C PHE A 102 0.03 5.32 15.69
N ASP A 103 0.65 6.50 15.80
CA ASP A 103 -0.04 7.77 15.95
C ASP A 103 -0.75 8.19 14.65
N ASP A 104 -0.28 7.66 13.52
CA ASP A 104 -0.85 7.91 12.20
C ASP A 104 -1.99 6.96 11.80
N VAL A 105 -2.34 5.98 12.63
CA VAL A 105 -3.41 5.01 12.32
C VAL A 105 -4.72 5.72 11.98
N GLY A 106 -5.12 6.74 12.75
CA GLY A 106 -6.34 7.51 12.48
C GLY A 106 -6.33 8.23 11.13
N ASN A 107 -5.18 8.81 10.75
CA ASN A 107 -4.99 9.47 9.46
C ASN A 107 -5.10 8.45 8.31
N ILE A 108 -4.50 7.27 8.47
CA ILE A 108 -4.56 6.20 7.47
C ILE A 108 -5.99 5.68 7.31
N VAL A 109 -6.67 5.42 8.42
CA VAL A 109 -8.09 4.97 8.41
C VAL A 109 -8.98 5.98 7.68
N SER A 110 -8.81 7.28 7.96
CA SER A 110 -9.56 8.34 7.27
C SER A 110 -9.30 8.31 5.75
N ARG A 111 -8.04 8.19 5.33
CA ARG A 111 -7.67 8.07 3.90
C ARG A 111 -8.24 6.80 3.25
N VAL A 112 -8.24 5.67 3.96
CA VAL A 112 -8.86 4.42 3.48
C VAL A 112 -10.34 4.63 3.23
N ILE A 113 -11.06 5.21 4.19
CA ILE A 113 -12.50 5.49 4.08
C ILE A 113 -12.78 6.41 2.89
N GLU A 114 -12.03 7.51 2.74
CA GLU A 114 -12.18 8.44 1.63
C GLU A 114 -11.92 7.76 0.28
N SER A 115 -10.85 6.98 0.18
CA SER A 115 -10.44 6.34 -1.07
C SER A 115 -11.37 5.18 -1.48
N THR A 116 -12.09 4.57 -0.55
CA THR A 116 -13.05 3.49 -0.83
C THR A 116 -14.47 3.99 -1.12
N GLN A 117 -14.72 5.30 -1.00
CA GLN A 117 -16.04 5.88 -1.27
C GLN A 117 -16.50 5.60 -2.70
N GLY A 118 -17.72 5.10 -2.83
CA GLY A 118 -18.33 4.79 -4.13
C GLY A 118 -17.88 3.47 -4.75
N ILE A 119 -17.00 2.70 -4.11
CA ILE A 119 -16.61 1.37 -4.54
C ILE A 119 -17.39 0.34 -3.71
N GLU A 120 -18.19 -0.50 -4.36
CA GLU A 120 -18.88 -1.60 -3.70
C GLU A 120 -17.89 -2.73 -3.39
N HIS A 121 -17.74 -3.05 -2.11
CA HIS A 121 -16.83 -4.09 -1.64
C HIS A 121 -17.32 -4.67 -0.31
N GLY A 122 -17.00 -5.93 -0.07
CA GLY A 122 -17.31 -6.64 1.18
C GLY A 122 -16.06 -7.15 1.88
N THR A 123 -14.94 -7.27 1.15
CA THR A 123 -13.70 -7.85 1.67
C THR A 123 -12.49 -6.97 1.38
N ILE A 124 -11.62 -6.84 2.39
CA ILE A 124 -10.39 -6.03 2.31
C ILE A 124 -9.17 -6.85 2.73
N GLN A 125 -8.05 -6.63 2.06
CA GLN A 125 -6.73 -7.10 2.47
C GLN A 125 -5.77 -5.92 2.54
N PHE A 126 -4.94 -5.88 3.59
CA PHE A 126 -3.87 -4.88 3.71
C PHE A 126 -2.53 -5.41 3.21
N GLY A 127 -1.87 -4.62 2.36
CA GLY A 127 -0.45 -4.70 2.05
C GLY A 127 0.25 -3.51 2.69
N ILE A 128 1.23 -3.74 3.58
CA ILE A 128 1.97 -2.67 4.26
C ILE A 128 3.42 -2.73 3.81
N HIS A 129 3.93 -1.61 3.34
CA HIS A 129 5.34 -1.40 3.04
C HIS A 129 5.97 -0.58 4.15
N LEU A 130 7.06 -1.09 4.73
CA LEU A 130 7.87 -0.40 5.73
C LEU A 130 9.33 -0.38 5.27
N PRO A 131 10.15 0.60 5.68
CA PRO A 131 11.58 0.64 5.44
C PRO A 131 12.28 -0.63 5.92
N LYS A 132 13.27 -1.10 5.16
CA LYS A 132 13.94 -2.38 5.46
C LYS A 132 14.78 -2.32 6.73
N ASP A 133 15.44 -1.20 6.95
CA ASP A 133 16.23 -0.88 8.14
C ASP A 133 15.38 -0.93 9.40
N LEU A 134 14.24 -0.22 9.41
CA LEU A 134 13.28 -0.27 10.51
C LEU A 134 12.83 -1.71 10.84
N ILE A 135 12.54 -2.52 9.81
CA ILE A 135 12.15 -3.92 10.01
C ILE A 135 13.31 -4.74 10.59
N GLN A 136 14.54 -4.54 10.11
CA GLN A 136 15.71 -5.27 10.59
C GLN A 136 16.04 -4.94 12.05
N ASP A 137 15.99 -3.68 12.41
CA ASP A 137 16.24 -3.20 13.77
C ASP A 137 15.16 -3.72 14.74
N GLU A 138 13.89 -3.61 14.34
CA GLU A 138 12.77 -4.15 15.10
C GLU A 138 12.89 -5.66 15.31
N ASP A 139 13.20 -6.43 14.26
CA ASP A 139 13.36 -7.87 14.35
C ASP A 139 14.55 -8.26 15.25
N SER A 140 15.63 -7.50 15.20
CA SER A 140 16.81 -7.70 16.06
C SER A 140 16.47 -7.47 17.53
N ILE A 141 15.80 -6.38 17.86
CA ILE A 141 15.37 -6.05 19.22
C ILE A 141 14.35 -7.08 19.72
N ARG A 142 13.38 -7.41 18.90
CA ARG A 142 12.33 -8.36 19.24
C ARG A 142 12.86 -9.76 19.49
N SER A 143 13.85 -10.20 18.73
CA SER A 143 14.49 -11.52 18.92
C SER A 143 15.32 -11.58 20.20
N ARG A 144 15.93 -10.46 20.61
CA ARG A 144 16.80 -10.40 21.79
C ARG A 144 16.04 -10.17 23.11
N HIS A 145 15.03 -9.30 23.07
CA HIS A 145 14.36 -8.81 24.28
C HIS A 145 12.85 -9.10 24.30
N GLY A 146 12.26 -9.48 23.18
CA GLY A 146 10.84 -9.76 23.07
C GLY A 146 10.43 -11.08 23.70
N ALA A 147 9.14 -11.19 24.00
CA ALA A 147 8.51 -12.46 24.38
C ALA A 147 8.41 -13.42 23.19
N PRO A 148 8.32 -14.74 23.41
CA PRO A 148 8.11 -15.72 22.32
C PRO A 148 6.85 -15.43 21.49
N ALA A 149 5.84 -14.78 22.08
CA ALA A 149 4.59 -14.38 21.40
C ALA A 149 4.60 -12.92 20.93
N SER A 150 5.78 -12.28 20.89
CA SER A 150 5.93 -10.91 20.40
C SER A 150 5.45 -10.79 18.95
N ARG A 151 4.76 -9.67 18.63
CA ARG A 151 4.22 -9.44 17.30
C ARG A 151 5.16 -8.54 16.47
N PRO A 152 5.45 -8.89 15.22
CA PRO A 152 6.17 -8.02 14.30
C PRO A 152 5.45 -6.69 14.10
N LEU A 153 6.21 -5.61 13.87
CA LEU A 153 5.67 -4.26 13.65
C LEU A 153 4.59 -4.24 12.56
N LYS A 154 4.89 -4.81 11.42
CA LYS A 154 3.97 -4.85 10.28
C LYS A 154 2.63 -5.50 10.62
N ALA A 155 2.65 -6.61 11.36
CA ALA A 155 1.45 -7.32 11.75
C ALA A 155 0.64 -6.55 12.81
N ALA A 156 1.33 -5.96 13.80
CA ALA A 156 0.68 -5.18 14.85
C ALA A 156 0.07 -3.88 14.29
N PHE A 157 0.73 -3.26 13.34
CA PHE A 157 0.24 -2.06 12.67
C PHE A 157 -1.00 -2.37 11.80
N ALA A 158 -0.99 -3.49 11.05
CA ALA A 158 -2.17 -3.95 10.33
C ALA A 158 -3.36 -4.22 11.25
N ASP A 159 -3.12 -4.86 12.42
CA ASP A 159 -4.17 -5.10 13.40
C ASP A 159 -4.77 -3.78 13.94
N ALA A 160 -3.94 -2.77 14.23
CA ALA A 160 -4.41 -1.49 14.73
C ALA A 160 -5.28 -0.75 13.70
N ILE A 161 -4.89 -0.75 12.43
CA ILE A 161 -5.69 -0.19 11.33
C ILE A 161 -7.01 -0.96 11.19
N GLN A 162 -6.95 -2.29 11.21
CA GLN A 162 -8.13 -3.15 11.08
C GLN A 162 -9.11 -2.93 12.24
N GLU A 163 -8.64 -2.83 13.47
CA GLU A 163 -9.46 -2.60 14.66
C GLU A 163 -10.21 -1.26 14.52
N GLN A 164 -9.51 -0.18 14.22
CA GLN A 164 -10.13 1.13 14.09
C GLN A 164 -11.03 1.23 12.84
N LEU A 165 -10.65 0.60 11.73
CA LEU A 165 -11.49 0.59 10.52
C LEU A 165 -12.79 -0.19 10.75
N SER A 166 -12.76 -1.28 11.54
CA SER A 166 -13.96 -2.06 11.89
C SER A 166 -15.01 -1.25 12.66
N GLU A 167 -14.61 -0.22 13.40
CA GLU A 167 -15.54 0.68 14.08
C GLU A 167 -16.33 1.55 13.08
N HIS A 168 -15.70 1.92 11.96
CA HIS A 168 -16.31 2.77 10.92
C HIS A 168 -17.01 1.96 9.83
N MET A 169 -16.55 0.74 9.58
CA MET A 169 -17.02 -0.15 8.52
C MET A 169 -17.28 -1.56 9.08
N PRO A 170 -18.34 -1.74 9.92
CA PRO A 170 -18.57 -2.98 10.66
C PRO A 170 -18.91 -4.19 9.78
N ASP A 171 -19.41 -3.95 8.57
CA ASP A 171 -19.81 -5.00 7.62
C ASP A 171 -18.65 -5.52 6.74
N ILE A 172 -17.44 -4.96 6.89
CA ILE A 172 -16.27 -5.35 6.11
C ILE A 172 -15.56 -6.55 6.73
N GLU A 173 -15.26 -7.54 5.92
CA GLU A 173 -14.47 -8.70 6.30
C GLU A 173 -13.00 -8.54 5.84
N PHE A 174 -12.05 -8.79 6.76
CA PHE A 174 -10.62 -8.79 6.44
C PHE A 174 -10.16 -10.19 6.08
N VAL A 175 -9.70 -10.33 4.83
CA VAL A 175 -9.31 -11.62 4.25
C VAL A 175 -7.83 -11.65 3.89
N LYS A 176 -7.27 -12.85 3.74
CA LYS A 176 -5.87 -13.05 3.32
C LYS A 176 -5.74 -13.39 1.84
N GLU A 177 -6.84 -13.81 1.22
CA GLU A 177 -6.86 -14.27 -0.17
C GLU A 177 -8.09 -13.72 -0.89
N LYS A 178 -7.90 -13.33 -2.14
CA LYS A 178 -8.97 -12.90 -3.05
C LYS A 178 -9.87 -11.79 -2.47
N PRO A 179 -9.30 -10.70 -1.95
CA PRO A 179 -10.08 -9.57 -1.48
C PRO A 179 -10.82 -8.91 -2.65
N ASP A 180 -11.88 -8.14 -2.35
CA ASP A 180 -12.46 -7.23 -3.31
C ASP A 180 -11.58 -6.00 -3.49
N LEU A 181 -10.99 -5.52 -2.39
CA LEU A 181 -10.02 -4.43 -2.38
C LEU A 181 -8.71 -4.86 -1.70
N MET A 182 -7.59 -4.63 -2.37
CA MET A 182 -6.28 -4.63 -1.73
C MET A 182 -5.86 -3.19 -1.45
N ILE A 183 -5.64 -2.89 -0.18
CA ILE A 183 -5.22 -1.56 0.27
C ILE A 183 -3.73 -1.61 0.58
N LEU A 184 -2.96 -0.88 -0.21
CA LEU A 184 -1.51 -0.77 -0.07
C LEU A 184 -1.17 0.49 0.71
N ILE A 185 -0.50 0.32 1.85
CA ILE A 185 -0.11 1.40 2.74
C ILE A 185 1.42 1.49 2.74
N ASP A 186 1.94 2.64 2.39
CA ASP A 186 3.36 2.97 2.54
C ASP A 186 3.56 3.68 3.89
N GLY A 187 4.27 3.02 4.81
CA GLY A 187 4.46 3.53 6.17
C GLY A 187 5.42 4.71 6.26
N LEU A 188 6.24 4.96 5.23
CA LEU A 188 7.14 6.11 5.21
C LEU A 188 6.41 7.40 4.78
N THR A 189 5.60 7.28 3.73
CA THR A 189 4.89 8.43 3.14
C THR A 189 3.44 8.55 3.60
N LEU A 190 2.94 7.56 4.32
CA LEU A 190 1.53 7.40 4.73
C LEU A 190 0.56 7.40 3.55
N ARG A 191 1.06 7.04 2.36
CA ARG A 191 0.27 6.94 1.16
C ARG A 191 -0.59 5.68 1.20
N VAL A 192 -1.83 5.82 0.77
CA VAL A 192 -2.80 4.73 0.62
C VAL A 192 -3.14 4.59 -0.85
N ASP A 193 -2.84 3.43 -1.42
CA ASP A 193 -3.21 3.05 -2.78
C ASP A 193 -4.23 1.91 -2.72
N ILE A 194 -5.21 1.92 -3.62
CA ILE A 194 -6.24 0.89 -3.70
C ILE A 194 -6.11 0.13 -5.01
N ASP A 195 -6.04 -1.19 -4.91
CA ASP A 195 -6.16 -2.10 -6.05
C ASP A 195 -7.50 -2.82 -5.98
N VAL A 196 -8.37 -2.54 -6.95
CA VAL A 196 -9.71 -3.10 -7.04
C VAL A 196 -9.67 -4.40 -7.82
N ARG A 197 -10.27 -5.43 -7.27
CA ARG A 197 -10.37 -6.74 -7.95
C ARG A 197 -11.07 -6.59 -9.30
N PRO A 198 -10.47 -7.14 -10.39
CA PRO A 198 -11.09 -7.11 -11.70
C PRO A 198 -12.44 -7.83 -11.73
N VAL A 199 -13.42 -7.20 -12.38
CA VAL A 199 -14.73 -7.80 -12.65
C VAL A 199 -14.69 -8.48 -14.01
N PHE A 200 -15.19 -9.71 -14.10
CA PHE A 200 -15.24 -10.47 -15.33
C PHE A 200 -16.70 -10.68 -15.76
N LEU A 201 -17.03 -10.21 -16.94
CA LEU A 201 -18.36 -10.35 -17.53
C LEU A 201 -18.30 -11.33 -18.70
N TYR A 202 -18.98 -12.48 -18.59
CA TYR A 202 -19.15 -13.43 -19.69
C TYR A 202 -20.47 -13.16 -20.40
N SER A 203 -20.44 -13.01 -21.74
CA SER A 203 -21.64 -12.86 -22.55
C SER A 203 -21.41 -13.31 -24.01
N ARG A 204 -22.37 -13.01 -24.86
CA ARG A 204 -22.33 -13.31 -26.30
C ARG A 204 -22.79 -12.07 -27.08
N TYR A 205 -22.04 -11.71 -28.12
CA TYR A 205 -22.44 -10.61 -29.01
C TYR A 205 -22.81 -11.10 -30.39
N ARG A 206 -23.70 -10.37 -31.05
CA ARG A 206 -24.05 -10.52 -32.47
C ARG A 206 -23.55 -9.30 -33.24
N LYS A 207 -22.79 -9.52 -34.28
CA LYS A 207 -22.38 -8.49 -35.23
C LYS A 207 -23.30 -8.52 -36.43
N LEU A 208 -24.22 -7.57 -36.51
CA LEU A 208 -25.23 -7.50 -37.57
C LEU A 208 -24.76 -6.73 -38.81
N SER A 209 -23.76 -5.85 -38.62
CA SER A 209 -23.15 -5.06 -39.67
C SER A 209 -21.79 -5.64 -40.09
N ARG A 210 -21.40 -5.40 -41.35
CA ARG A 210 -20.04 -5.59 -41.82
C ARG A 210 -19.23 -4.33 -41.58
N GLU A 211 -17.93 -4.38 -41.84
CA GLU A 211 -17.01 -3.23 -41.77
C GLU A 211 -16.65 -2.78 -40.31
N ILE A 212 -17.08 -3.54 -39.29
CA ILE A 212 -16.70 -3.33 -37.92
C ILE A 212 -15.69 -4.40 -37.53
N PRO A 213 -14.44 -4.06 -37.20
CA PRO A 213 -13.45 -5.03 -36.71
C PRO A 213 -13.81 -5.52 -35.30
N GLN A 214 -13.34 -6.71 -34.93
CA GLN A 214 -13.58 -7.23 -33.58
C GLN A 214 -12.85 -6.40 -32.52
N THR A 215 -11.59 -6.04 -32.80
CA THR A 215 -10.74 -5.24 -31.90
C THR A 215 -10.27 -3.98 -32.59
N ARG A 216 -9.75 -3.02 -31.84
CA ARG A 216 -9.16 -1.79 -32.38
C ARG A 216 -8.02 -2.11 -33.35
N TRP A 217 -8.06 -1.54 -34.55
CA TRP A 217 -6.97 -1.63 -35.49
C TRP A 217 -6.25 -0.29 -35.57
N PRO A 218 -4.92 -0.26 -35.29
CA PRO A 218 -4.16 0.96 -35.41
C PRO A 218 -4.12 1.43 -36.88
N CYS A 219 -4.18 2.72 -37.07
CA CYS A 219 -4.05 3.35 -38.40
C CYS A 219 -2.73 2.90 -39.07
N ARG A 220 -2.83 2.46 -40.32
CA ARG A 220 -1.67 1.97 -41.08
C ARG A 220 -0.63 3.07 -41.35
N ALA A 221 -1.07 4.31 -41.57
CA ALA A 221 -0.19 5.43 -41.88
C ALA A 221 0.63 5.87 -40.66
N CYS A 222 -0.01 6.10 -39.49
CA CYS A 222 0.67 6.58 -38.29
C CYS A 222 0.97 5.48 -37.28
N ARG A 223 0.56 4.23 -37.50
CA ARG A 223 0.74 3.08 -36.60
C ARG A 223 0.20 3.35 -35.17
N GLY A 224 -0.94 4.02 -35.09
CA GLY A 224 -1.59 4.36 -33.83
C GLY A 224 -1.07 5.63 -33.13
N ARG A 225 -0.10 6.35 -33.71
CA ARG A 225 0.46 7.56 -33.08
C ARG A 225 -0.52 8.74 -33.03
N ALA A 226 -1.59 8.70 -33.79
CA ALA A 226 -2.68 9.67 -33.85
C ALA A 226 -2.27 11.10 -34.24
N GLN A 227 -1.35 11.70 -33.53
CA GLN A 227 -0.98 13.12 -33.62
C GLN A 227 -0.57 13.54 -35.03
N GLY A 228 -1.31 14.50 -35.62
CA GLY A 228 -1.03 15.09 -36.94
C GLY A 228 -1.25 14.16 -38.14
N CYS A 229 -1.90 13.02 -37.97
CA CYS A 229 -2.17 12.08 -39.07
C CYS A 229 -3.46 12.45 -39.80
N GLU A 230 -3.32 12.92 -41.04
CA GLU A 230 -4.46 13.23 -41.92
C GLU A 230 -5.30 11.98 -42.28
N SER A 231 -4.65 10.82 -42.44
CA SER A 231 -5.28 9.57 -42.86
C SER A 231 -6.31 9.05 -41.86
N CYS A 232 -6.10 9.25 -40.57
CA CYS A 232 -7.05 8.87 -39.52
C CYS A 232 -7.65 10.07 -38.78
N GLN A 233 -7.41 11.27 -39.26
CA GLN A 233 -7.91 12.52 -38.66
C GLN A 233 -7.54 12.64 -37.16
N GLY A 234 -6.38 12.13 -36.79
CA GLY A 234 -5.90 12.20 -35.41
C GLY A 234 -6.45 11.13 -34.46
N THR A 235 -7.27 10.19 -34.92
CA THR A 235 -7.82 9.10 -34.07
C THR A 235 -6.81 8.01 -33.76
N GLY A 236 -5.79 7.83 -34.58
CA GLY A 236 -4.85 6.71 -34.48
C GLY A 236 -5.42 5.37 -34.93
N LEU A 237 -6.69 5.31 -35.32
CA LEU A 237 -7.44 4.10 -35.67
C LEU A 237 -7.69 4.00 -37.16
N GLN A 238 -7.78 2.77 -37.68
CA GLN A 238 -8.12 2.49 -39.07
C GLN A 238 -9.64 2.54 -39.29
N TYR A 239 -10.42 2.18 -38.30
CA TYR A 239 -11.89 2.19 -38.27
C TYR A 239 -12.35 2.95 -37.06
N PRO A 240 -13.47 3.69 -37.15
CA PRO A 240 -13.97 4.52 -36.06
C PRO A 240 -14.40 3.70 -34.84
N ASP A 241 -14.97 2.52 -35.08
CA ASP A 241 -15.54 1.65 -34.06
C ASP A 241 -14.98 0.23 -34.16
N SER A 242 -15.02 -0.49 -33.06
CA SER A 242 -14.79 -1.93 -32.99
C SER A 242 -15.85 -2.61 -32.10
N VAL A 243 -16.02 -3.92 -32.23
CA VAL A 243 -16.89 -4.69 -31.32
C VAL A 243 -16.42 -4.52 -29.86
N GLN A 244 -15.11 -4.50 -29.66
CA GLN A 244 -14.50 -4.24 -28.36
C GLN A 244 -14.97 -2.90 -27.76
N ASP A 245 -14.96 -1.82 -28.54
CA ASP A 245 -15.36 -0.49 -28.07
C ASP A 245 -16.87 -0.40 -27.82
N LEU A 246 -17.66 -0.91 -28.75
CA LEU A 246 -19.12 -0.88 -28.65
C LEU A 246 -19.66 -1.67 -27.43
N ILE A 247 -18.92 -2.70 -26.99
CA ILE A 247 -19.27 -3.46 -25.79
C ILE A 247 -18.60 -2.87 -24.55
N GLY A 248 -17.31 -2.53 -24.65
CA GLY A 248 -16.49 -2.12 -23.50
C GLY A 248 -16.85 -0.75 -22.96
N GLU A 249 -17.06 0.26 -23.81
CA GLU A 249 -17.30 1.63 -23.37
C GLU A 249 -18.55 1.80 -22.50
N PRO A 250 -19.73 1.25 -22.84
CA PRO A 250 -20.91 1.33 -21.97
C PRO A 250 -20.70 0.64 -20.61
N ILE A 251 -20.01 -0.50 -20.62
CA ILE A 251 -19.73 -1.26 -19.39
C ILE A 251 -18.71 -0.53 -18.53
N ARG A 252 -17.63 -0.01 -19.15
CA ARG A 252 -16.62 0.81 -18.47
C ARG A 252 -17.26 2.02 -17.79
N ALA A 253 -18.12 2.72 -18.50
CA ALA A 253 -18.83 3.88 -17.96
C ALA A 253 -19.78 3.51 -16.80
N ALA A 254 -20.52 2.40 -16.94
CA ALA A 254 -21.45 1.94 -15.90
C ALA A 254 -20.76 1.48 -14.62
N LEU A 255 -19.57 0.85 -14.75
CA LEU A 255 -18.77 0.39 -13.63
C LEU A 255 -17.76 1.43 -13.13
N GLN A 256 -17.67 2.60 -13.78
CA GLN A 256 -16.66 3.63 -13.51
C GLN A 256 -15.22 3.08 -13.54
N ALA A 257 -15.00 2.06 -14.39
CA ALA A 257 -13.71 1.41 -14.51
C ALA A 257 -12.74 2.26 -15.35
N GLU A 258 -11.45 2.19 -15.04
CA GLU A 258 -10.40 2.90 -15.78
C GLU A 258 -10.22 2.36 -17.20
N ASP A 259 -10.25 1.01 -17.34
CA ASP A 259 -10.05 0.33 -18.63
C ASP A 259 -10.88 -0.95 -18.72
N THR A 260 -10.93 -1.51 -19.92
CA THR A 260 -11.57 -2.80 -20.22
C THR A 260 -10.68 -3.64 -21.10
N SER A 261 -10.67 -4.95 -20.86
CA SER A 261 -9.96 -5.93 -21.68
C SER A 261 -10.94 -6.92 -22.32
N PHE A 262 -11.05 -6.88 -23.63
CA PHE A 262 -11.99 -7.72 -24.39
C PHE A 262 -11.32 -9.00 -24.91
N HIS A 263 -11.89 -10.14 -24.57
CA HIS A 263 -11.42 -11.47 -24.98
C HIS A 263 -12.55 -12.21 -25.73
N GLY A 264 -12.54 -12.16 -27.05
CA GLY A 264 -13.46 -12.91 -27.89
C GLY A 264 -13.06 -14.38 -28.01
N MET A 265 -14.03 -15.30 -27.92
CA MET A 265 -13.81 -16.71 -28.23
C MET A 265 -13.76 -16.91 -29.74
N GLY A 266 -12.55 -16.89 -30.29
CA GLY A 266 -12.27 -16.86 -31.72
C GLY A 266 -12.38 -15.44 -32.30
N ARG A 267 -12.06 -15.31 -33.59
CA ARG A 267 -12.01 -14.03 -34.30
C ARG A 267 -12.80 -14.14 -35.60
N GLU A 268 -13.56 -13.12 -35.91
CA GLU A 268 -14.18 -12.95 -37.22
C GLU A 268 -13.49 -11.88 -38.04
N ASP A 269 -13.55 -12.04 -39.36
CA ASP A 269 -13.09 -11.01 -40.28
C ASP A 269 -14.04 -9.81 -40.29
N ILE A 270 -13.53 -8.66 -40.72
CA ILE A 270 -14.24 -7.39 -40.68
C ILE A 270 -15.49 -7.41 -41.58
N ASP A 271 -15.45 -8.13 -42.70
CA ASP A 271 -16.46 -8.20 -43.73
C ASP A 271 -17.55 -9.25 -43.50
N VAL A 272 -17.43 -10.02 -42.36
CA VAL A 272 -18.47 -11.01 -42.00
C VAL A 272 -19.38 -10.54 -40.88
N ARG A 273 -20.58 -11.08 -40.85
CA ARG A 273 -21.54 -10.92 -39.75
C ARG A 273 -21.43 -12.10 -38.78
N CYS A 274 -21.73 -11.86 -37.53
CA CYS A 274 -21.81 -12.87 -36.50
C CYS A 274 -23.24 -13.00 -36.02
N LEU A 275 -23.94 -14.03 -36.49
CA LEU A 275 -25.40 -14.23 -36.32
C LEU A 275 -25.68 -15.41 -35.35
N GLY A 276 -26.93 -15.84 -35.35
CA GLY A 276 -27.41 -16.97 -34.52
C GLY A 276 -27.30 -16.67 -33.02
N SER A 277 -26.70 -17.57 -32.27
CA SER A 277 -26.48 -17.41 -30.83
C SER A 277 -25.38 -16.39 -30.48
N GLY A 278 -24.72 -15.81 -31.49
CA GLY A 278 -23.63 -14.86 -31.31
C GLY A 278 -22.30 -15.54 -30.88
N ARG A 279 -21.25 -14.73 -30.78
CA ARG A 279 -19.91 -15.16 -30.36
C ARG A 279 -19.73 -14.93 -28.85
N PRO A 280 -19.22 -15.90 -28.10
CA PRO A 280 -18.89 -15.71 -26.69
C PRO A 280 -17.72 -14.74 -26.52
N PHE A 281 -17.74 -13.99 -25.43
CA PHE A 281 -16.63 -13.15 -24.99
C PHE A 281 -16.59 -13.05 -23.47
N VAL A 282 -15.44 -12.63 -22.96
CA VAL A 282 -15.22 -12.15 -21.60
C VAL A 282 -14.66 -10.72 -21.70
N LEU A 283 -15.21 -9.86 -20.90
CA LEU A 283 -14.73 -8.50 -20.72
C LEU A 283 -14.18 -8.36 -19.32
#